data_a5df15162a03bd718555e9ae3434daaf
#
_entry.id   a5df15162a03bd718555e9ae3434daaf
#
_cell.length_a   1.000
_cell.length_b   1.000
_cell.length_c   1.000
_cell.angle_alpha   90.00
_cell.angle_beta   90.00
_cell.angle_gamma   90.00
#
_symmetry.space_group_name_H-M   'P 1'
#
loop_
_entity.id
_entity.type
_entity.pdbx_description
1 polymer ?
#
loop_
_entity_poly.entity_id
_entity_poly.type
_entity_poly.pdbx_seq_one_letter_code
_entity_poly.pdbx_strand_id
1 'polypeptide(L)'
;MNIINLVKSWYGHPNSQIKNNKVCVVWIHGANQTGLSFQYLRSLTNFPNEIILEYDSSNKFYDNLEILAENLKNKSQTYFIVGHSLGGLYAIHLTKYIDLVGAVTISTPFAGSWTADWAKCFVPSYQLAAGAGLLACIR
;
A
#
# COMPACT_ATOMS: atom_id res chain seq x y z
N MET A 1 -2.25 7.96 -20.87
CA MET A 1 -0.83 7.82 -20.47
C MET A 1 -0.69 6.43 -19.86
N ASN A 2 0.23 5.61 -20.38
CA ASN A 2 0.35 4.23 -19.94
C ASN A 2 1.07 4.19 -18.58
N ILE A 3 0.48 3.55 -17.57
CA ILE A 3 1.05 3.38 -16.21
C ILE A 3 2.48 2.80 -16.28
N ILE A 4 2.75 1.91 -17.24
CA ILE A 4 4.08 1.35 -17.47
C ILE A 4 5.11 2.45 -17.78
N ASN A 5 4.73 3.47 -18.57
CA ASN A 5 5.62 4.57 -18.90
C ASN A 5 5.80 5.53 -17.73
N LEU A 6 4.78 5.70 -16.89
CA LEU A 6 4.89 6.49 -15.66
C LEU A 6 5.89 5.83 -14.70
N VAL A 7 5.74 4.54 -14.45
CA VAL A 7 6.65 3.78 -13.57
C VAL A 7 8.08 3.79 -14.17
N LYS A 8 8.24 3.58 -15.47
CA LYS A 8 9.54 3.65 -16.15
C LYS A 8 10.18 5.04 -16.09
N SER A 9 9.40 6.13 -16.16
CA SER A 9 9.93 7.49 -16.06
C SER A 9 10.46 7.81 -14.66
N TRP A 10 9.91 7.20 -13.63
CA TRP A 10 10.41 7.32 -12.25
C TRP A 10 11.71 6.55 -12.00
N TYR A 11 11.88 5.38 -12.68
CA TYR A 11 13.14 4.62 -12.65
C TYR A 11 14.27 5.27 -13.46
N GLY A 12 13.95 6.24 -14.31
CA GLY A 12 14.90 6.85 -15.26
C GLY A 12 15.66 8.07 -14.75
N HIS A 13 15.54 8.48 -13.47
CA HIS A 13 16.35 9.58 -12.95
C HIS A 13 17.81 9.16 -12.78
N PRO A 14 18.76 9.77 -13.54
CA PRO A 14 20.14 9.31 -13.62
C PRO A 14 20.98 9.55 -12.36
N ASN A 15 20.44 10.10 -11.30
CA ASN A 15 21.18 10.45 -10.09
C ASN A 15 20.84 9.63 -8.84
N SER A 16 19.93 8.66 -8.94
CA SER A 16 19.82 7.69 -7.86
C SER A 16 20.90 6.63 -8.09
N GLN A 17 21.97 6.66 -7.31
CA GLN A 17 22.83 5.50 -7.09
C GLN A 17 21.96 4.41 -6.42
N ILE A 18 21.04 3.83 -7.20
CA ILE A 18 20.38 2.60 -6.81
C ILE A 18 21.49 1.55 -6.88
N LYS A 19 22.15 1.35 -5.73
CA LYS A 19 22.96 0.15 -5.53
C LYS A 19 22.12 -1.01 -6.06
N ASN A 20 22.71 -1.96 -6.73
CA ASN A 20 22.10 -3.12 -7.40
C ASN A 20 21.12 -3.97 -6.55
N ASN A 21 20.45 -3.38 -5.62
CA ASN A 21 19.37 -3.98 -4.84
C ASN A 21 18.13 -3.99 -5.74
N LYS A 22 17.72 -5.18 -6.14
CA LYS A 22 16.51 -5.39 -6.92
C LYS A 22 15.33 -4.74 -6.19
N VAL A 23 14.77 -3.69 -6.77
CA VAL A 23 13.53 -3.10 -6.26
C VAL A 23 12.44 -4.15 -6.33
N CYS A 24 11.74 -4.34 -5.21
CA CYS A 24 10.61 -5.25 -5.11
C CYS A 24 9.31 -4.44 -5.13
N VAL A 25 8.39 -4.77 -6.03
CA VAL A 25 7.07 -4.17 -6.07
C VAL A 25 6.17 -4.88 -5.08
N VAL A 26 5.55 -4.10 -4.20
CA VAL A 26 4.66 -4.60 -3.14
C VAL A 26 3.23 -4.14 -3.44
N TRP A 27 2.31 -5.09 -3.51
CA TRP A 27 0.90 -4.84 -3.75
C TRP A 27 0.11 -4.96 -2.45
N ILE A 28 -0.65 -3.92 -2.07
CA ILE A 28 -1.47 -3.90 -0.85
C ILE A 28 -2.91 -3.57 -1.20
N HIS A 29 -3.80 -4.52 -1.02
CA HIS A 29 -5.22 -4.41 -1.39
C HIS A 29 -6.02 -3.48 -0.45
N GLY A 30 -7.26 -3.19 -0.81
CA GLY A 30 -8.20 -2.42 -0.01
C GLY A 30 -8.94 -3.25 1.05
N ALA A 31 -9.80 -2.60 1.82
CA ALA A 31 -10.66 -3.27 2.79
C ALA A 31 -11.58 -4.29 2.10
N ASN A 32 -11.78 -5.44 2.75
CA ASN A 32 -12.62 -6.55 2.26
C ASN A 32 -12.25 -7.05 0.85
N GLN A 33 -10.97 -6.95 0.51
CA GLN A 33 -10.41 -7.43 -0.75
C GLN A 33 -9.28 -8.41 -0.49
N THR A 34 -8.69 -8.91 -1.55
CA THR A 34 -7.48 -9.74 -1.56
C THR A 34 -6.54 -9.23 -2.65
N GLY A 35 -5.35 -9.76 -2.71
CA GLY A 35 -4.39 -9.44 -3.78
C GLY A 35 -4.89 -9.75 -5.19
N LEU A 36 -5.95 -10.55 -5.33
CA LEU A 36 -6.63 -10.79 -6.63
C LEU A 36 -7.15 -9.51 -7.27
N SER A 37 -7.45 -8.47 -6.49
CA SER A 37 -7.86 -7.15 -7.01
C SER A 37 -6.82 -6.51 -7.93
N PHE A 38 -5.55 -6.91 -7.83
CA PHE A 38 -4.47 -6.46 -8.68
C PHE A 38 -4.16 -7.39 -9.87
N GLN A 39 -4.88 -8.51 -10.03
CA GLN A 39 -4.55 -9.51 -11.04
C GLN A 39 -4.40 -8.92 -12.45
N TYR A 40 -5.31 -8.03 -12.84
CA TYR A 40 -5.26 -7.37 -14.14
C TYR A 40 -4.04 -6.45 -14.28
N LEU A 41 -3.77 -5.58 -13.31
CA LEU A 41 -2.63 -4.68 -13.35
C LEU A 41 -1.31 -5.46 -13.36
N ARG A 42 -1.20 -6.50 -12.56
CA ARG A 42 -0.02 -7.36 -12.51
C ARG A 42 0.24 -8.07 -13.84
N SER A 43 -0.81 -8.53 -14.51
CA SER A 43 -0.68 -9.16 -15.84
C SER A 43 -0.16 -8.18 -16.90
N LEU A 44 -0.46 -6.88 -16.76
CA LEU A 44 0.03 -5.84 -17.67
C LEU A 44 1.45 -5.39 -17.38
N THR A 45 1.89 -5.45 -16.12
CA THR A 45 3.18 -4.91 -15.68
C THR A 45 4.28 -5.97 -15.66
N ASN A 46 3.92 -7.20 -15.28
CA ASN A 46 4.81 -8.37 -15.20
C ASN A 46 6.18 -8.05 -14.55
N PHE A 47 6.14 -7.50 -13.34
CA PHE A 47 7.36 -7.19 -12.61
C PHE A 47 8.11 -8.48 -12.22
N PRO A 48 9.44 -8.56 -12.43
CA PRO A 48 10.20 -9.78 -12.15
C PRO A 48 10.37 -10.06 -10.65
N ASN A 49 10.15 -9.06 -9.80
CA ASN A 49 10.27 -9.15 -8.35
C ASN A 49 9.10 -8.42 -7.71
N GLU A 50 8.13 -9.19 -7.25
CA GLU A 50 6.93 -8.63 -6.63
C GLU A 50 6.45 -9.47 -5.44
N ILE A 51 5.78 -8.82 -4.51
CA ILE A 51 5.15 -9.41 -3.34
C ILE A 51 3.71 -8.90 -3.26
N ILE A 52 2.78 -9.79 -2.98
CA ILE A 52 1.43 -9.44 -2.58
C ILE A 52 1.36 -9.55 -1.07
N LEU A 53 1.00 -8.47 -0.40
CA LEU A 53 0.72 -8.48 1.03
C LEU A 53 -0.76 -8.68 1.26
N GLU A 54 -1.09 -9.81 1.87
CA GLU A 54 -2.44 -10.11 2.34
C GLU A 54 -2.57 -9.72 3.81
N TYR A 55 -3.72 -9.20 4.17
CA TYR A 55 -4.06 -8.89 5.56
C TYR A 55 -5.57 -9.02 5.78
N ASP A 56 -5.96 -9.33 7.00
CA ASP A 56 -7.36 -9.35 7.37
C ASP A 56 -7.84 -7.93 7.71
N SER A 57 -8.72 -7.41 6.87
CA SER A 57 -9.25 -6.07 7.07
C SER A 57 -10.20 -5.92 8.25
N SER A 58 -10.56 -6.99 8.95
CA SER A 58 -11.30 -6.93 10.22
C SER A 58 -10.44 -6.58 11.44
N ASN A 59 -9.13 -6.76 11.34
CA ASN A 59 -8.19 -6.42 12.40
C ASN A 59 -8.00 -4.90 12.53
N LYS A 60 -7.44 -4.45 13.64
CA LYS A 60 -7.09 -3.04 13.82
C LYS A 60 -6.00 -2.62 12.83
N PHE A 61 -6.06 -1.35 12.41
CA PHE A 61 -5.11 -0.80 11.44
C PHE A 61 -3.65 -0.97 11.86
N TYR A 62 -3.32 -0.65 13.09
CA TYR A 62 -1.94 -0.71 13.57
C TYR A 62 -1.44 -2.13 13.78
N ASP A 63 -2.31 -3.08 14.18
CA ASP A 63 -1.93 -4.50 14.29
C ASP A 63 -1.56 -5.06 12.90
N ASN A 64 -2.36 -4.74 11.89
CA ASN A 64 -2.02 -5.09 10.51
C ASN A 64 -0.75 -4.38 10.03
N LEU A 65 -0.56 -3.10 10.36
CA LEU A 65 0.63 -2.35 9.95
C LEU A 65 1.91 -3.00 10.48
N GLU A 66 1.92 -3.46 11.73
CA GLU A 66 3.04 -4.20 12.32
C GLU A 66 3.31 -5.50 11.57
N ILE A 67 2.28 -6.28 11.29
CA ILE A 67 2.40 -7.53 10.52
C ILE A 67 2.97 -7.26 9.13
N LEU A 68 2.45 -6.26 8.43
CA LEU A 68 2.93 -5.88 7.09
C LEU A 68 4.38 -5.40 7.13
N ALA A 69 4.75 -4.60 8.13
CA ALA A 69 6.10 -4.13 8.33
C ALA A 69 7.08 -5.28 8.60
N GLU A 70 6.72 -6.21 9.48
CA GLU A 70 7.56 -7.38 9.79
C GLU A 70 7.77 -8.28 8.57
N ASN A 71 6.77 -8.45 7.72
CA ASN A 71 6.90 -9.19 6.47
C ASN A 71 7.93 -8.57 5.50
N LEU A 72 8.26 -7.29 5.65
CA LEU A 72 9.18 -6.56 4.78
C LEU A 72 10.53 -6.24 5.43
N LYS A 73 10.59 -6.08 6.76
CA LYS A 73 11.76 -5.57 7.52
C LYS A 73 13.08 -6.32 7.30
N ASN A 74 13.03 -7.63 7.14
CA ASN A 74 14.24 -8.47 7.15
C ASN A 74 14.80 -8.76 5.76
N LYS A 75 14.29 -8.08 4.74
CA LYS A 75 14.75 -8.30 3.38
C LYS A 75 15.66 -7.14 3.01
N SER A 76 16.93 -7.40 2.71
CA SER A 76 17.89 -6.40 2.18
C SER A 76 17.44 -5.92 0.78
N GLN A 77 16.24 -5.38 0.71
CA GLN A 77 15.57 -4.95 -0.52
C GLN A 77 15.04 -3.54 -0.33
N THR A 78 14.96 -2.84 -1.43
CA THR A 78 14.26 -1.57 -1.54
C THR A 78 12.89 -1.82 -2.15
N TYR A 79 11.88 -1.16 -1.65
CA TYR A 79 10.50 -1.44 -2.05
C TYR A 79 9.87 -0.30 -2.83
N PHE A 80 8.97 -0.68 -3.75
CA PHE A 80 8.02 0.23 -4.39
C PHE A 80 6.60 -0.28 -4.12
N ILE A 81 5.75 0.51 -3.47
CA ILE A 81 4.42 0.04 -3.06
C ILE A 81 3.34 0.51 -4.03
N VAL A 82 2.44 -0.40 -4.39
CA VAL A 82 1.17 -0.09 -5.05
C VAL A 82 0.04 -0.42 -4.08
N GLY A 83 -0.61 0.62 -3.56
CA GLY A 83 -1.68 0.48 -2.58
C GLY A 83 -3.03 0.94 -3.13
N HIS A 84 -4.07 0.13 -2.94
CA HIS A 84 -5.44 0.48 -3.29
C HIS A 84 -6.26 0.79 -2.05
N SER A 85 -7.01 1.90 -2.07
CA SER A 85 -7.91 2.29 -0.98
C SER A 85 -7.19 2.27 0.39
N LEU A 86 -7.59 1.41 1.34
CA LEU A 86 -6.93 1.23 2.64
C LEU A 86 -5.46 0.83 2.49
N GLY A 87 -5.11 0.04 1.46
CA GLY A 87 -3.73 -0.34 1.16
C GLY A 87 -2.81 0.85 0.88
N GLY A 88 -3.33 1.95 0.35
CA GLY A 88 -2.58 3.18 0.16
C GLY A 88 -2.27 3.90 1.48
N LEU A 89 -3.13 3.79 2.49
CA LEU A 89 -2.84 4.30 3.84
C LEU A 89 -1.72 3.47 4.49
N TYR A 90 -1.74 2.14 4.36
CA TYR A 90 -0.62 1.31 4.80
C TYR A 90 0.68 1.69 4.10
N ALA A 91 0.65 1.93 2.78
CA ALA A 91 1.83 2.32 2.02
C ALA A 91 2.54 3.54 2.63
N ILE A 92 1.78 4.58 3.01
CA ILE A 92 2.35 5.78 3.62
C ILE A 92 2.90 5.50 5.01
N HIS A 93 2.20 4.72 5.82
CA HIS A 93 2.69 4.39 7.17
C HIS A 93 3.92 3.49 7.16
N LEU A 94 4.05 2.60 6.19
CA LEU A 94 5.21 1.72 6.02
C LEU A 94 6.50 2.48 5.74
N THR A 95 6.45 3.71 5.24
CA THR A 95 7.65 4.56 5.02
C THR A 95 8.52 4.72 6.27
N LYS A 96 7.94 4.53 7.47
CA LYS A 96 8.66 4.62 8.74
C LYS A 96 9.42 3.34 9.11
N TYR A 97 9.16 2.24 8.43
CA TYR A 97 9.64 0.91 8.80
C TYR A 97 10.55 0.26 7.78
N ILE A 98 10.44 0.67 6.52
CA ILE A 98 11.13 0.04 5.40
C ILE A 98 11.78 1.07 4.49
N ASP A 99 12.80 0.64 3.73
CA ASP A 99 13.41 1.44 2.68
C ASP A 99 12.52 1.46 1.44
N LEU A 100 11.89 2.61 1.19
CA LEU A 100 10.90 2.81 0.16
C LEU A 100 11.41 3.80 -0.90
N VAL A 101 11.50 3.38 -2.16
CA VAL A 101 11.86 4.27 -3.29
C VAL A 101 10.68 5.07 -3.80
N GLY A 102 9.46 4.61 -3.54
CA GLY A 102 8.24 5.31 -3.95
C GLY A 102 6.99 4.48 -3.72
N ALA A 103 5.85 5.14 -3.86
CA ALA A 103 4.56 4.49 -3.81
C ALA A 103 3.58 5.10 -4.82
N VAL A 104 2.70 4.26 -5.33
CA VAL A 104 1.48 4.67 -6.05
C VAL A 104 0.29 4.27 -5.23
N THR A 105 -0.63 5.22 -5.03
CA THR A 105 -1.87 4.97 -4.32
C THR A 105 -3.05 5.15 -5.26
N ILE A 106 -3.97 4.20 -5.24
CA ILE A 106 -5.14 4.16 -6.11
C ILE A 106 -6.38 4.33 -5.24
N SER A 107 -7.16 5.38 -5.48
CA SER A 107 -8.41 5.65 -4.76
C SER A 107 -8.26 5.64 -3.23
N THR A 108 -7.14 6.15 -2.72
CA THR A 108 -6.83 6.16 -1.29
C THR A 108 -7.48 7.35 -0.60
N PRO A 109 -8.26 7.13 0.47
CA PRO A 109 -8.99 8.20 1.16
C PRO A 109 -8.10 8.95 2.17
N PHE A 110 -7.12 9.73 1.70
CA PHE A 110 -6.19 10.48 2.57
C PHE A 110 -6.90 11.52 3.47
N ALA A 111 -7.96 12.12 2.99
CA ALA A 111 -8.77 13.05 3.77
C ALA A 111 -9.91 12.37 4.53
N GLY A 112 -9.97 11.04 4.48
CA GLY A 112 -11.06 10.23 5.00
C GLY A 112 -12.16 9.96 3.99
N SER A 113 -13.13 9.20 4.43
CA SER A 113 -14.30 8.85 3.64
C SER A 113 -15.54 8.99 4.50
N TRP A 114 -16.42 9.94 4.17
CA TRP A 114 -17.70 10.08 4.86
C TRP A 114 -18.59 8.85 4.67
N THR A 115 -18.43 8.13 3.55
CA THR A 115 -19.12 6.85 3.32
C THR A 115 -18.66 5.78 4.30
N ALA A 116 -17.37 5.78 4.67
CA ALA A 116 -16.86 4.91 5.73
C ALA A 116 -17.41 5.29 7.10
N ASP A 117 -17.54 6.60 7.37
CA ASP A 117 -18.16 7.09 8.61
C ASP A 117 -19.63 6.72 8.70
N TRP A 118 -20.36 6.80 7.60
CA TRP A 118 -21.75 6.36 7.52
C TRP A 118 -21.88 4.83 7.66
N ALA A 119 -20.99 4.07 7.03
CA ALA A 119 -21.00 2.61 7.09
C ALA A 119 -20.70 2.04 8.49
N LYS A 120 -20.04 2.79 9.39
CA LYS A 120 -19.85 2.40 10.80
C LYS A 120 -21.16 2.05 11.51
N CYS A 121 -22.25 2.68 11.13
CA CYS A 121 -23.57 2.43 11.70
C CYS A 121 -24.10 1.04 11.34
N PHE A 122 -23.61 0.41 10.29
CA PHE A 122 -24.14 -0.82 9.70
C PHE A 122 -23.15 -1.98 9.65
N VAL A 123 -21.86 -1.70 9.67
CA VAL A 123 -20.80 -2.72 9.60
C VAL A 123 -19.86 -2.50 10.79
N PRO A 124 -19.88 -3.38 11.79
CA PRO A 124 -18.93 -3.33 12.89
C PRO A 124 -17.54 -3.83 12.40
N SER A 125 -16.93 -3.18 11.44
CA SER A 125 -15.55 -3.44 11.09
C SER A 125 -14.66 -2.41 11.77
N TYR A 126 -13.79 -2.88 12.63
CA TYR A 126 -12.83 -2.07 13.39
C TYR A 126 -11.95 -1.17 12.51
N GLN A 127 -11.84 -1.45 11.23
CA GLN A 127 -11.03 -0.66 10.31
C GLN A 127 -11.69 0.61 9.80
N LEU A 128 -12.99 0.60 9.63
CA LEU A 128 -13.73 1.83 9.36
C LEU A 128 -13.61 2.78 10.56
N ALA A 129 -13.55 2.24 11.78
CA ALA A 129 -13.28 2.99 13.00
C ALA A 129 -11.80 3.46 13.10
N ALA A 130 -10.84 2.66 12.65
CA ALA A 130 -9.43 3.05 12.60
C ALA A 130 -9.16 4.12 11.55
N GLY A 131 -9.88 4.10 10.42
CA GLY A 131 -9.85 5.18 9.45
C GLY A 131 -10.24 6.52 10.05
N ALA A 132 -11.23 6.56 10.94
CA ALA A 132 -11.62 7.77 11.65
C ALA A 132 -10.58 8.19 12.73
N GLY A 133 -9.94 7.24 13.39
CA GLY A 133 -8.83 7.50 14.31
C GLY A 133 -7.58 8.00 13.59
N LEU A 134 -7.32 7.48 12.39
CA LEU A 134 -6.20 7.93 11.55
C LEU A 134 -6.39 9.36 11.07
N LEU A 135 -7.61 9.77 10.76
CA LEU A 135 -7.95 11.13 10.37
C LEU A 135 -7.77 12.12 11.51
N ALA A 136 -7.99 11.69 12.74
CA ALA A 136 -7.72 12.50 13.92
C ALA A 136 -6.20 12.70 14.13
N CYS A 137 -5.34 11.82 13.63
CA CYS A 137 -3.89 11.94 13.70
C CYS A 137 -3.27 12.72 12.54
N ILE A 138 -4.01 12.95 11.45
CA ILE A 138 -3.53 13.70 10.28
C ILE A 138 -4.01 15.17 10.32
N ARG A 139 -4.91 15.51 11.22
CA ARG A 139 -5.30 16.89 11.51
C ARG A 139 -4.43 17.45 12.64
#